data_a3d317dd6853ed4a30ed834434f74928
#
_entry.id   a3d317dd6853ed4a30ed834434f74928
#
_cell.length_a   1.000
_cell.length_b   1.000
_cell.length_c   1.000
_cell.angle_alpha   90.00
_cell.angle_beta   90.00
_cell.angle_gamma   90.00
#
_symmetry.space_group_name_H-M   'P 1'
#
loop_
_entity.id
_entity.type
_entity.pdbx_description
1 polymer ?
#
loop_
_entity_poly.entity_id
_entity_poly.type
_entity_poly.pdbx_seq_one_letter_code
_entity_poly.pdbx_strand_id
1 'polypeptide(L)'
;IFFQETNTPQIDLHQLLNAIDGAKNDNKILGIFIDLSDFLGGYPAELLKVTNQLEDFKLSGKFIIAYSDFFSQSAYVIASPSTEIISYPSGGVLLQGFSSKRLFFKDFFDKIGLEVINLSEGQFKTAFENLTLSSMSDDDKNQRLNLFSNIWKEITKVIERNRELNQGSIDYYLNNIDQILEKNGGDWGRASVEYKLIDSLVKRGDLEKY
;
A
#
# COMPACT_ATOMS: atom_id res chain seq x y z
N ILE A 1 -16.09 14.47 24.79
CA ILE A 1 -15.39 14.23 23.51
C ILE A 1 -16.35 13.41 22.67
N PHE A 2 -17.05 14.05 21.76
CA PHE A 2 -17.90 13.36 20.80
C PHE A 2 -16.96 12.78 19.72
N PHE A 3 -16.84 11.45 19.65
CA PHE A 3 -16.30 10.79 18.48
C PHE A 3 -17.35 10.95 17.37
N GLN A 4 -17.10 11.85 16.44
CA GLN A 4 -17.80 11.85 15.18
C GLN A 4 -17.37 10.55 14.48
N GLU A 5 -18.26 9.59 14.33
CA GLU A 5 -18.09 8.49 13.40
C GLU A 5 -17.90 9.14 12.02
N THR A 6 -16.69 9.18 11.55
CA THR A 6 -16.44 9.53 10.15
C THR A 6 -17.03 8.38 9.34
N ASN A 7 -18.18 8.61 8.71
CA ASN A 7 -18.77 7.71 7.73
C ASN A 7 -17.87 7.63 6.49
N THR A 8 -16.70 7.05 6.66
CA THR A 8 -15.83 6.72 5.53
C THR A 8 -16.49 5.56 4.80
N PRO A 9 -16.80 5.68 3.51
CA PRO A 9 -17.39 4.60 2.74
C PRO A 9 -16.48 3.37 2.85
N GLN A 10 -17.02 2.27 3.37
CA GLN A 10 -16.31 0.99 3.44
C GLN A 10 -16.82 0.07 2.35
N ILE A 11 -15.90 -0.60 1.68
CA ILE A 11 -16.21 -1.63 0.69
C ILE A 11 -16.12 -2.97 1.41
N ASP A 12 -17.21 -3.76 1.36
CA ASP A 12 -17.18 -5.13 1.85
C ASP A 12 -16.26 -5.99 0.96
N LEU A 13 -15.22 -6.55 1.55
CA LEU A 13 -14.22 -7.32 0.83
C LEU A 13 -14.84 -8.55 0.13
N HIS A 14 -15.77 -9.25 0.79
CA HIS A 14 -16.39 -10.44 0.19
C HIS A 14 -17.27 -10.08 -1.01
N GLN A 15 -18.02 -8.98 -0.91
CA GLN A 15 -18.82 -8.49 -2.03
C GLN A 15 -17.94 -8.09 -3.21
N LEU A 16 -16.82 -7.42 -2.95
CA LEU A 16 -15.86 -7.05 -3.99
C LEU A 16 -15.26 -8.28 -4.68
N LEU A 17 -14.78 -9.26 -3.92
CA LEU A 17 -14.21 -10.49 -4.47
C LEU A 17 -15.23 -11.27 -5.29
N ASN A 18 -16.47 -11.38 -4.80
CA ASN A 18 -17.56 -12.03 -5.53
C ASN A 18 -17.94 -11.29 -6.81
N ALA A 19 -17.90 -9.95 -6.80
CA ALA A 19 -18.17 -9.15 -7.99
C ALA A 19 -17.09 -9.36 -9.07
N ILE A 20 -15.83 -9.43 -8.68
CA ILE A 20 -14.70 -9.72 -9.60
C ILE A 20 -14.84 -11.15 -10.17
N ASP A 21 -15.17 -12.12 -9.33
CA ASP A 21 -15.38 -13.52 -9.78
C ASP A 21 -16.60 -13.63 -10.72
N GLY A 22 -17.70 -12.97 -10.39
CA GLY A 22 -18.87 -12.88 -11.26
C GLY A 22 -18.54 -12.26 -12.61
N ALA A 23 -17.78 -11.17 -12.62
CA ALA A 23 -17.32 -10.50 -13.84
C ALA A 23 -16.38 -11.39 -14.67
N LYS A 24 -15.54 -12.21 -14.03
CA LYS A 24 -14.67 -13.19 -14.69
C LYS A 24 -15.50 -14.19 -15.51
N ASN A 25 -16.60 -14.67 -14.97
CA ASN A 25 -17.44 -15.72 -15.54
C ASN A 25 -18.53 -15.21 -16.49
N ASP A 26 -18.79 -13.91 -16.55
CA ASP A 26 -19.81 -13.31 -17.44
C ASP A 26 -19.21 -12.94 -18.81
N ASN A 27 -19.62 -13.64 -19.85
CA ASN A 27 -19.18 -13.41 -21.23
C ASN A 27 -19.56 -12.03 -21.81
N LYS A 28 -20.44 -11.29 -21.17
CA LYS A 28 -20.82 -9.93 -21.57
C LYS A 28 -19.84 -8.87 -21.06
N ILE A 29 -19.06 -9.20 -20.04
CA ILE A 29 -18.04 -8.33 -19.46
C ILE A 29 -16.72 -8.55 -20.19
N LEU A 30 -16.20 -7.49 -20.79
CA LEU A 30 -14.96 -7.52 -21.55
C LEU A 30 -13.72 -7.21 -20.67
N GLY A 31 -13.91 -6.41 -19.62
CA GLY A 31 -12.84 -5.97 -18.74
C GLY A 31 -13.39 -5.25 -17.51
N ILE A 32 -12.47 -4.84 -16.65
CA ILE A 32 -12.75 -4.05 -15.43
C ILE A 32 -11.99 -2.73 -15.53
N PHE A 33 -12.67 -1.62 -15.24
CA PHE A 33 -12.07 -0.33 -14.98
C PHE A 33 -12.11 -0.08 -13.46
N ILE A 34 -10.95 0.26 -12.88
CA ILE A 34 -10.80 0.51 -11.44
C ILE A 34 -10.31 1.94 -11.25
N ASP A 35 -11.16 2.81 -10.72
CA ASP A 35 -10.76 4.15 -10.28
C ASP A 35 -10.34 4.10 -8.80
N LEU A 36 -9.07 4.37 -8.55
CA LEU A 36 -8.45 4.33 -7.22
C LEU A 36 -8.12 5.73 -6.68
N SER A 37 -8.63 6.79 -7.31
CA SER A 37 -8.31 8.18 -6.93
C SER A 37 -8.73 8.50 -5.50
N ASP A 38 -9.91 7.99 -5.09
CA ASP A 38 -10.45 8.19 -3.74
C ASP A 38 -10.22 7.00 -2.80
N PHE A 39 -9.37 6.05 -3.20
CA PHE A 39 -9.10 4.88 -2.39
C PHE A 39 -8.18 5.21 -1.20
N LEU A 40 -8.73 5.16 0.00
CA LEU A 40 -8.03 5.52 1.23
C LEU A 40 -7.06 4.47 1.75
N GLY A 41 -7.19 3.23 1.31
CA GLY A 41 -6.31 2.13 1.69
C GLY A 41 -7.04 0.92 2.27
N GLY A 42 -6.25 -0.06 2.72
CA GLY A 42 -6.72 -1.30 3.34
C GLY A 42 -5.58 -2.03 4.05
N TYR A 43 -5.91 -3.08 4.76
CA TYR A 43 -4.89 -3.91 5.40
C TYR A 43 -4.10 -4.71 4.34
N PRO A 44 -2.79 -4.89 4.51
CA PRO A 44 -1.95 -5.56 3.51
C PRO A 44 -2.49 -6.92 3.05
N ALA A 45 -3.01 -7.74 3.97
CA ALA A 45 -3.57 -9.04 3.64
C ALA A 45 -4.84 -8.95 2.76
N GLU A 46 -5.67 -7.92 2.95
CA GLU A 46 -6.86 -7.68 2.15
C GLU A 46 -6.49 -7.15 0.76
N LEU A 47 -5.54 -6.22 0.69
CA LEU A 47 -5.01 -5.71 -0.57
C LEU A 47 -4.46 -6.86 -1.43
N LEU A 48 -3.66 -7.75 -0.85
CA LEU A 48 -3.11 -8.90 -1.55
C LEU A 48 -4.20 -9.89 -2.02
N LYS A 49 -5.29 -10.07 -1.24
CA LYS A 49 -6.43 -10.89 -1.68
C LYS A 49 -7.11 -10.29 -2.92
N VAL A 50 -7.36 -8.97 -2.91
CA VAL A 50 -7.94 -8.29 -4.08
C VAL A 50 -7.01 -8.38 -5.28
N THR A 51 -5.72 -8.14 -5.09
CA THR A 51 -4.70 -8.27 -6.15
C THR A 51 -4.70 -9.66 -6.76
N ASN A 52 -4.67 -10.72 -5.94
CA ASN A 52 -4.71 -12.11 -6.43
C ASN A 52 -6.02 -12.40 -7.19
N GLN A 53 -7.15 -11.87 -6.75
CA GLN A 53 -8.43 -12.04 -7.47
C GLN A 53 -8.43 -11.32 -8.82
N LEU A 54 -7.80 -10.15 -8.92
CA LEU A 54 -7.61 -9.44 -10.18
C LEU A 54 -6.64 -10.17 -11.11
N GLU A 55 -5.55 -10.77 -10.58
CA GLU A 55 -4.66 -11.63 -11.36
C GLU A 55 -5.44 -12.81 -11.96
N ASP A 56 -6.26 -13.47 -11.15
CA ASP A 56 -7.11 -14.59 -11.60
C ASP A 56 -8.14 -14.13 -12.65
N PHE A 57 -8.72 -12.94 -12.48
CA PHE A 57 -9.57 -12.32 -13.50
C PHE A 57 -8.82 -12.12 -14.82
N LYS A 58 -7.60 -11.58 -14.78
CA LYS A 58 -6.75 -11.34 -15.97
C LYS A 58 -6.44 -12.65 -16.71
N LEU A 59 -6.31 -13.77 -16.01
CA LEU A 59 -6.10 -15.08 -16.64
C LEU A 59 -7.28 -15.54 -17.50
N SER A 60 -8.47 -14.97 -17.35
CA SER A 60 -9.62 -15.22 -18.25
C SER A 60 -9.48 -14.56 -19.63
N GLY A 61 -8.40 -13.82 -19.88
CA GLY A 61 -8.16 -13.08 -21.13
C GLY A 61 -8.84 -11.72 -21.20
N LYS A 62 -9.50 -11.28 -20.12
CA LYS A 62 -10.14 -9.97 -20.04
C LYS A 62 -9.14 -8.92 -19.55
N PHE A 63 -9.34 -7.67 -19.96
CA PHE A 63 -8.45 -6.58 -19.57
C PHE A 63 -8.84 -5.95 -18.23
N ILE A 64 -7.87 -5.34 -17.58
CA ILE A 64 -8.05 -4.51 -16.39
C ILE A 64 -7.35 -3.19 -16.65
N ILE A 65 -8.07 -2.09 -16.51
CA ILE A 65 -7.51 -0.73 -16.54
C ILE A 65 -7.62 -0.14 -15.14
N ALA A 66 -6.51 0.30 -14.57
CA ALA A 66 -6.51 1.03 -13.31
C ALA A 66 -6.17 2.50 -13.54
N TYR A 67 -6.93 3.37 -12.92
CA TYR A 67 -6.69 4.81 -12.92
C TYR A 67 -6.55 5.34 -11.51
N SER A 68 -5.66 6.31 -11.33
CA SER A 68 -5.62 7.17 -10.15
C SER A 68 -5.01 8.51 -10.50
N ASP A 69 -5.49 9.58 -9.88
CA ASP A 69 -4.85 10.88 -9.99
C ASP A 69 -3.43 10.83 -9.41
N PHE A 70 -3.25 10.06 -8.33
CA PHE A 70 -1.95 9.75 -7.74
C PHE A 70 -2.05 8.43 -6.95
N PHE A 71 -1.19 7.46 -7.24
CA PHE A 71 -1.24 6.17 -6.57
C PHE A 71 -0.54 6.19 -5.22
N SER A 72 -1.31 6.03 -4.13
CA SER A 72 -0.75 5.63 -2.85
C SER A 72 -0.21 4.19 -2.93
N GLN A 73 0.63 3.79 -1.98
CA GLN A 73 1.12 2.41 -1.91
C GLN A 73 0.00 1.37 -1.93
N SER A 74 -1.06 1.58 -1.15
CA SER A 74 -2.21 0.66 -1.09
C SER A 74 -2.97 0.59 -2.42
N ALA A 75 -3.20 1.74 -3.06
CA ALA A 75 -3.83 1.81 -4.38
C ALA A 75 -2.98 1.10 -5.44
N TYR A 76 -1.66 1.30 -5.38
CA TYR A 76 -0.74 0.71 -6.35
C TYR A 76 -0.64 -0.82 -6.24
N VAL A 77 -0.71 -1.37 -5.03
CA VAL A 77 -0.77 -2.84 -4.83
C VAL A 77 -1.95 -3.42 -5.59
N ILE A 78 -3.16 -2.82 -5.47
CA ILE A 78 -4.36 -3.26 -6.19
C ILE A 78 -4.22 -3.03 -7.70
N ALA A 79 -3.64 -1.91 -8.12
CA ALA A 79 -3.46 -1.57 -9.53
C ALA A 79 -2.43 -2.48 -10.23
N SER A 80 -1.47 -3.04 -9.50
CA SER A 80 -0.30 -3.73 -10.08
C SER A 80 -0.62 -4.84 -11.09
N PRO A 81 -1.70 -5.66 -10.97
CA PRO A 81 -2.03 -6.70 -11.95
C PRO A 81 -2.71 -6.17 -13.21
N SER A 82 -3.05 -4.88 -13.27
CA SER A 82 -3.79 -4.31 -14.40
C SER A 82 -3.04 -4.50 -15.73
N THR A 83 -3.81 -4.62 -16.78
CA THR A 83 -3.28 -4.66 -18.16
C THR A 83 -2.68 -3.31 -18.51
N GLU A 84 -3.31 -2.25 -17.99
CA GLU A 84 -2.84 -0.89 -18.14
C GLU A 84 -3.07 -0.09 -16.86
N ILE A 85 -2.06 0.64 -16.42
CA ILE A 85 -2.09 1.56 -15.28
C ILE A 85 -1.92 2.98 -15.79
N ILE A 86 -2.93 3.80 -15.55
CA ILE A 86 -3.01 5.17 -16.02
C ILE A 86 -2.99 6.11 -14.83
N SER A 87 -2.19 7.17 -14.89
CA SER A 87 -2.24 8.24 -13.90
C SER A 87 -2.47 9.60 -14.56
N TYR A 88 -2.93 10.57 -13.76
CA TYR A 88 -2.98 11.95 -14.19
C TYR A 88 -1.56 12.46 -14.54
N PRO A 89 -1.40 13.41 -15.50
CA PRO A 89 -0.06 13.87 -15.93
C PRO A 89 0.86 14.38 -14.82
N SER A 90 0.32 14.99 -13.76
CA SER A 90 1.08 15.39 -12.56
C SER A 90 1.00 14.39 -11.43
N GLY A 91 0.47 13.19 -11.70
CA GLY A 91 0.38 12.08 -10.75
C GLY A 91 1.66 11.27 -10.67
N GLY A 92 1.53 10.05 -10.21
CA GLY A 92 2.66 9.11 -10.07
C GLY A 92 2.38 8.04 -9.03
N VAL A 93 3.43 7.34 -8.61
CA VAL A 93 3.36 6.27 -7.60
C VAL A 93 4.22 6.62 -6.41
N LEU A 94 3.61 6.69 -5.22
CA LEU A 94 4.31 6.87 -3.96
C LEU A 94 4.36 5.55 -3.19
N LEU A 95 5.54 4.95 -3.16
CA LEU A 95 5.86 3.81 -2.30
C LEU A 95 6.64 4.31 -1.09
N GLN A 96 6.29 3.84 0.11
CA GLN A 96 6.85 4.33 1.37
C GLN A 96 7.37 3.22 2.27
N GLY A 97 7.05 1.95 1.94
CA GLY A 97 7.31 0.83 2.82
C GLY A 97 6.43 0.86 4.08
N PHE A 98 6.95 0.32 5.18
CA PHE A 98 6.26 0.31 6.47
C PHE A 98 7.13 0.94 7.55
N SER A 99 6.52 1.74 8.39
CA SER A 99 7.17 2.32 9.56
C SER A 99 6.26 2.27 10.77
N SER A 100 6.84 2.24 11.96
CA SER A 100 6.11 2.33 13.24
C SER A 100 6.77 3.34 14.13
N LYS A 101 5.98 4.25 14.67
CA LYS A 101 6.42 5.22 15.69
C LYS A 101 5.64 4.97 16.97
N ARG A 102 6.31 5.03 18.11
CA ARG A 102 5.71 4.82 19.41
C ARG A 102 6.15 5.92 20.36
N LEU A 103 5.23 6.43 21.16
CA LEU A 103 5.54 7.38 22.24
C LEU A 103 5.87 6.61 23.50
N PHE A 104 6.89 7.06 24.24
CA PHE A 104 7.32 6.50 25.51
C PHE A 104 7.08 7.52 26.61
N PHE A 105 6.49 7.11 27.70
CA PHE A 105 6.01 7.99 28.77
C PHE A 105 6.77 7.84 30.09
N LYS A 106 7.75 6.91 30.17
CA LYS A 106 8.50 6.68 31.40
C LYS A 106 9.08 7.97 31.98
N ASP A 107 9.80 8.74 31.16
CA ASP A 107 10.47 9.97 31.63
C ASP A 107 9.45 11.04 32.10
N PHE A 108 8.25 11.03 31.55
CA PHE A 108 7.16 11.89 32.01
C PHE A 108 6.62 11.43 33.36
N PHE A 109 6.38 10.12 33.52
CA PHE A 109 5.91 9.55 34.79
C PHE A 109 6.92 9.73 35.92
N ASP A 110 8.19 9.52 35.66
CA ASP A 110 9.28 9.77 36.63
C ASP A 110 9.29 11.24 37.09
N LYS A 111 9.05 12.21 36.20
CA LYS A 111 8.97 13.65 36.58
C LYS A 111 7.83 14.02 37.49
N ILE A 112 6.69 13.31 37.38
CA ILE A 112 5.51 13.56 38.21
C ILE A 112 5.40 12.61 39.40
N GLY A 113 6.43 11.77 39.62
CA GLY A 113 6.51 10.86 40.74
C GLY A 113 5.59 9.64 40.68
N LEU A 114 5.20 9.23 39.46
CA LEU A 114 4.42 8.02 39.18
C LEU A 114 5.33 6.87 38.76
N GLU A 115 5.23 5.74 39.47
CA GLU A 115 5.89 4.50 39.12
C GLU A 115 4.89 3.54 38.46
N VAL A 116 5.21 3.06 37.27
CA VAL A 116 4.42 2.07 36.55
C VAL A 116 5.10 0.70 36.68
N ILE A 117 4.43 -0.23 37.35
CA ILE A 117 4.93 -1.59 37.57
C ILE A 117 4.29 -2.50 36.50
N ASN A 118 5.11 -3.13 35.70
CA ASN A 118 4.68 -4.14 34.74
C ASN A 118 4.84 -5.54 35.35
N LEU A 119 3.73 -6.23 35.54
CA LEU A 119 3.69 -7.60 36.08
C LEU A 119 3.62 -8.67 34.99
N SER A 120 3.86 -8.31 33.72
CA SER A 120 3.82 -9.29 32.64
C SER A 120 5.10 -10.16 32.63
N GLU A 121 4.93 -11.47 32.49
CA GLU A 121 6.03 -12.42 32.29
C GLU A 121 6.17 -12.81 30.81
N GLY A 122 7.40 -12.94 30.32
CA GLY A 122 7.73 -13.41 28.98
C GLY A 122 8.48 -12.36 28.13
N GLN A 123 9.50 -12.83 27.40
CA GLN A 123 10.49 -12.04 26.67
C GLN A 123 9.89 -11.13 25.58
N PHE A 124 8.72 -11.50 25.02
CA PHE A 124 8.08 -10.77 23.92
C PHE A 124 6.81 -10.02 24.31
N LYS A 125 6.60 -9.77 25.60
CA LYS A 125 5.44 -9.00 26.09
C LYS A 125 5.76 -7.51 26.16
N THR A 126 5.85 -6.88 24.98
CA THR A 126 6.27 -5.49 24.82
C THR A 126 5.12 -4.47 24.92
N ALA A 127 3.90 -4.92 25.22
CA ALA A 127 2.70 -4.07 25.22
C ALA A 127 2.80 -2.84 26.14
N PHE A 128 3.42 -3.00 27.31
CA PHE A 128 3.56 -1.94 28.33
C PHE A 128 4.89 -1.20 28.30
N GLU A 129 5.80 -1.52 27.37
CA GLU A 129 7.11 -0.85 27.28
C GLU A 129 6.99 0.66 27.15
N ASN A 130 5.97 1.14 26.45
CA ASN A 130 5.76 2.57 26.27
C ASN A 130 5.46 3.32 27.58
N LEU A 131 5.09 2.63 28.64
CA LEU A 131 4.85 3.21 29.97
C LEU A 131 6.03 3.00 30.91
N THR A 132 6.85 1.95 30.68
CA THR A 132 7.92 1.50 31.60
C THR A 132 9.33 1.75 31.08
N LEU A 133 9.48 2.06 29.78
CA LEU A 133 10.76 2.36 29.15
C LEU A 133 10.74 3.76 28.50
N SER A 134 11.95 4.34 28.32
CA SER A 134 12.14 5.61 27.62
C SER A 134 12.33 5.44 26.11
N SER A 135 12.53 4.21 25.64
CA SER A 135 12.72 3.85 24.22
C SER A 135 12.29 2.40 23.98
N MET A 136 12.14 2.06 22.72
CA MET A 136 11.82 0.70 22.28
C MET A 136 12.94 -0.27 22.60
N SER A 137 12.59 -1.44 23.19
CA SER A 137 13.56 -2.51 23.41
C SER A 137 14.06 -3.10 22.09
N ASP A 138 15.22 -3.76 22.12
CA ASP A 138 15.74 -4.45 20.94
C ASP A 138 14.83 -5.61 20.51
N ASP A 139 14.16 -6.26 21.45
CA ASP A 139 13.21 -7.33 21.17
C ASP A 139 11.97 -6.81 20.42
N ASP A 140 11.34 -5.71 20.88
CA ASP A 140 10.20 -5.07 20.20
C ASP A 140 10.62 -4.56 18.80
N LYS A 141 11.81 -3.95 18.72
CA LYS A 141 12.35 -3.47 17.46
C LYS A 141 12.57 -4.61 16.45
N ASN A 142 13.17 -5.71 16.87
CA ASN A 142 13.42 -6.87 16.02
C ASN A 142 12.12 -7.54 15.56
N GLN A 143 11.12 -7.66 16.45
CA GLN A 143 9.80 -8.19 16.08
C GLN A 143 9.14 -7.34 15.00
N ARG A 144 9.14 -6.01 15.17
CA ARG A 144 8.53 -5.08 14.20
C ARG A 144 9.27 -5.09 12.87
N LEU A 145 10.60 -5.08 12.90
CA LEU A 145 11.42 -5.16 11.70
C LEU A 145 11.14 -6.46 10.93
N ASN A 146 11.07 -7.60 11.62
CA ASN A 146 10.75 -8.87 10.99
C ASN A 146 9.34 -8.87 10.38
N LEU A 147 8.35 -8.37 11.12
CA LEU A 147 6.97 -8.28 10.60
C LEU A 147 6.90 -7.40 9.36
N PHE A 148 7.42 -6.18 9.43
CA PHE A 148 7.32 -5.22 8.33
C PHE A 148 8.15 -5.64 7.12
N SER A 149 9.34 -6.21 7.34
CA SER A 149 10.16 -6.74 6.26
C SER A 149 9.49 -7.89 5.51
N ASN A 150 8.81 -8.79 6.22
CA ASN A 150 8.09 -9.89 5.60
C ASN A 150 6.89 -9.39 4.79
N ILE A 151 6.09 -8.48 5.35
CA ILE A 151 4.96 -7.88 4.63
C ILE A 151 5.46 -7.12 3.39
N TRP A 152 6.50 -6.32 3.53
CA TRP A 152 7.07 -5.55 2.43
C TRP A 152 7.60 -6.46 1.32
N LYS A 153 8.32 -7.51 1.68
CA LYS A 153 8.85 -8.49 0.74
C LYS A 153 7.74 -9.18 -0.08
N GLU A 154 6.61 -9.52 0.53
CA GLU A 154 5.48 -10.09 -0.20
C GLU A 154 4.84 -9.06 -1.15
N ILE A 155 4.69 -7.81 -0.72
CA ILE A 155 4.15 -6.74 -1.56
C ILE A 155 5.07 -6.45 -2.76
N THR A 156 6.37 -6.26 -2.53
CA THR A 156 7.32 -5.98 -3.62
C THR A 156 7.37 -7.11 -4.62
N LYS A 157 7.40 -8.35 -4.15
CA LYS A 157 7.36 -9.55 -4.99
C LYS A 157 6.12 -9.61 -5.88
N VAL A 158 4.95 -9.27 -5.35
CA VAL A 158 3.69 -9.24 -6.12
C VAL A 158 3.72 -8.14 -7.16
N ILE A 159 4.13 -6.93 -6.79
CA ILE A 159 4.25 -5.81 -7.73
C ILE A 159 5.25 -6.12 -8.84
N GLU A 160 6.46 -6.59 -8.49
CA GLU A 160 7.52 -6.90 -9.45
C GLU A 160 7.08 -7.97 -10.45
N ARG A 161 6.41 -9.03 -9.96
CA ARG A 161 5.84 -10.07 -10.82
C ARG A 161 4.80 -9.49 -11.79
N ASN A 162 3.87 -8.70 -11.28
CA ASN A 162 2.75 -8.17 -12.06
C ASN A 162 3.18 -7.14 -13.10
N ARG A 163 4.23 -6.37 -12.79
CA ARG A 163 4.79 -5.35 -13.67
C ARG A 163 5.98 -5.86 -14.51
N GLU A 164 6.27 -7.16 -14.44
CA GLU A 164 7.40 -7.78 -15.16
C GLU A 164 8.75 -7.08 -14.89
N LEU A 165 8.94 -6.67 -13.63
CA LEU A 165 10.15 -6.02 -13.16
C LEU A 165 11.15 -7.05 -12.62
N ASN A 166 12.42 -6.70 -12.65
CA ASN A 166 13.45 -7.51 -11.99
C ASN A 166 13.27 -7.46 -10.46
N GLN A 167 13.63 -8.56 -9.80
CA GLN A 167 13.65 -8.60 -8.34
C GLN A 167 14.52 -7.46 -7.77
N GLY A 168 13.99 -6.74 -6.78
CA GLY A 168 14.64 -5.60 -6.14
C GLY A 168 14.43 -4.26 -6.85
N SER A 169 13.69 -4.21 -7.97
CA SER A 169 13.38 -2.96 -8.68
C SER A 169 12.57 -1.99 -7.84
N ILE A 170 11.62 -2.50 -7.04
CA ILE A 170 10.80 -1.68 -6.15
C ILE A 170 11.63 -1.12 -5.00
N ASP A 171 12.50 -1.93 -4.39
CA ASP A 171 13.41 -1.46 -3.35
C ASP A 171 14.41 -0.44 -3.90
N TYR A 172 14.90 -0.64 -5.13
CA TYR A 172 15.74 0.34 -5.80
C TYR A 172 15.02 1.67 -6.02
N TYR A 173 13.79 1.63 -6.54
CA TYR A 173 12.97 2.83 -6.76
C TYR A 173 12.75 3.59 -5.44
N LEU A 174 12.35 2.89 -4.38
CA LEU A 174 12.11 3.47 -3.06
C LEU A 174 13.38 4.12 -2.47
N ASN A 175 14.51 3.42 -2.51
CA ASN A 175 15.75 3.87 -1.89
C ASN A 175 16.46 4.99 -2.66
N ASN A 176 16.11 5.20 -3.93
CA ASN A 176 16.75 6.21 -4.79
C ASN A 176 15.74 7.26 -5.28
N ILE A 177 14.57 7.37 -4.66
CA ILE A 177 13.48 8.23 -5.14
C ILE A 177 13.89 9.69 -5.29
N ASP A 178 14.72 10.22 -4.39
CA ASP A 178 15.19 11.61 -4.46
C ASP A 178 16.01 11.85 -5.73
N GLN A 179 16.95 10.95 -6.07
CA GLN A 179 17.78 11.03 -7.27
C GLN A 179 16.95 10.81 -8.55
N ILE A 180 15.98 9.89 -8.48
CA ILE A 180 15.06 9.63 -9.59
C ILE A 180 14.21 10.86 -9.89
N LEU A 181 13.67 11.51 -8.87
CA LEU A 181 12.89 12.72 -9.04
C LEU A 181 13.75 13.90 -9.52
N GLU A 182 14.94 14.07 -8.99
CA GLU A 182 15.87 15.11 -9.46
C GLU A 182 16.16 14.95 -10.96
N LYS A 183 16.47 13.72 -11.40
CA LYS A 183 16.68 13.40 -12.82
C LYS A 183 15.45 13.70 -13.69
N ASN A 184 14.26 13.52 -13.14
CA ASN A 184 12.99 13.75 -13.84
C ASN A 184 12.42 15.16 -13.61
N GLY A 185 13.21 16.12 -13.06
CA GLY A 185 12.78 17.49 -12.84
C GLY A 185 11.67 17.64 -11.80
N GLY A 186 11.58 16.71 -10.84
CA GLY A 186 10.54 16.63 -9.82
C GLY A 186 9.22 16.02 -10.29
N ASP A 187 9.15 15.52 -11.51
CA ASP A 187 7.94 14.96 -12.12
C ASP A 187 7.77 13.47 -11.74
N TRP A 188 6.81 13.22 -10.83
CA TRP A 188 6.46 11.89 -10.36
C TRP A 188 5.89 10.98 -11.46
N GLY A 189 5.10 11.56 -12.38
CA GLY A 189 4.50 10.82 -13.48
C GLY A 189 5.57 10.28 -14.42
N ARG A 190 6.48 11.16 -14.86
CA ARG A 190 7.61 10.75 -15.71
C ARG A 190 8.50 9.72 -15.03
N ALA A 191 8.83 9.92 -13.75
CA ALA A 191 9.59 8.96 -12.98
C ALA A 191 8.90 7.59 -12.94
N SER A 192 7.59 7.56 -12.68
CA SER A 192 6.82 6.32 -12.61
C SER A 192 6.72 5.61 -13.96
N VAL A 193 6.63 6.33 -15.07
CA VAL A 193 6.66 5.76 -16.43
C VAL A 193 8.06 5.23 -16.76
N GLU A 194 9.12 5.98 -16.48
CA GLU A 194 10.52 5.55 -16.72
C GLU A 194 10.81 4.22 -16.00
N TYR A 195 10.29 4.06 -14.76
CA TYR A 195 10.47 2.85 -13.97
C TYR A 195 9.40 1.77 -14.20
N LYS A 196 8.56 1.93 -15.24
CA LYS A 196 7.52 0.98 -15.65
C LYS A 196 6.47 0.69 -14.56
N LEU A 197 6.29 1.63 -13.64
CA LEU A 197 5.24 1.54 -12.63
C LEU A 197 3.89 1.97 -13.20
N ILE A 198 3.89 2.89 -14.16
CA ILE A 198 2.71 3.39 -14.87
C ILE A 198 2.95 3.21 -16.37
N ASP A 199 1.88 2.92 -17.12
CA ASP A 199 1.97 2.72 -18.57
C ASP A 199 1.71 4.03 -19.32
N SER A 200 0.76 4.86 -18.85
CA SER A 200 0.39 6.10 -19.53
C SER A 200 -0.06 7.20 -18.56
N LEU A 201 0.07 8.44 -19.02
CA LEU A 201 -0.33 9.64 -18.30
C LEU A 201 -1.45 10.32 -19.07
N VAL A 202 -2.69 10.25 -18.55
CA VAL A 202 -3.89 10.74 -19.23
C VAL A 202 -4.70 11.62 -18.27
N LYS A 203 -5.20 12.75 -18.77
CA LYS A 203 -6.12 13.59 -18.00
C LYS A 203 -7.46 12.87 -17.83
N ARG A 204 -8.05 12.97 -16.64
CA ARG A 204 -9.33 12.32 -16.32
C ARG A 204 -10.43 12.58 -17.36
N GLY A 205 -10.53 13.81 -17.87
CA GLY A 205 -11.51 14.18 -18.89
C GLY A 205 -11.26 13.58 -20.28
N ASP A 206 -10.10 12.97 -20.51
CA ASP A 206 -9.76 12.32 -21.77
C ASP A 206 -9.85 10.78 -21.71
N LEU A 207 -10.15 10.20 -20.52
CA LEU A 207 -10.25 8.75 -20.33
C LEU A 207 -11.34 8.11 -21.22
N GLU A 208 -12.45 8.82 -21.50
CA GLU A 208 -13.50 8.30 -22.38
C GLU A 208 -13.05 8.13 -23.84
N LYS A 209 -11.96 8.75 -24.22
CA LYS A 209 -11.40 8.67 -25.57
C LYS A 209 -10.27 7.62 -25.69
N TYR A 210 -9.88 7.11 -24.52
CA TYR A 210 -8.78 6.15 -24.37
C TYR A 210 -9.28 4.72 -24.46
#